data_50bee5f2aca9bc4178eb5b73643c756c
#
_entry.id   50bee5f2aca9bc4178eb5b73643c756c
#
_cell.length_a   1.000
_cell.length_b   1.000
_cell.length_c   1.000
_cell.angle_alpha   90.00
_cell.angle_beta   90.00
_cell.angle_gamma   90.00
#
_symmetry.space_group_name_H-M   'P 1'
#
loop_
_entity.id
_entity.type
_entity.pdbx_description
1 polymer ?
#
loop_
_entity_poly.entity_id
_entity_poly.type
_entity_poly.pdbx_seq_one_letter_code
_entity_poly.pdbx_strand_id
1 'polypeptide(L)'
;MDQRFLRAFLTPRATRLAGYDLFPWCLKHRLWLEALDHPILKGRPCTPAELVFFAKVCAEKPVGKVTFRDRWHTARLARPRDLNSAIDTAIDHMRVDCWPKFWERKEKDGAGGRNRGMPWVLSILCNLIKAGHTLDDALNLPECQAIWLSSGASIQAGGELDFLTTEDEELLDELQRVKADPPTNPPPA
;
A
#
# COMPACT_ATOMS: atom_id res chain seq x y z
N MET A 1 -18.20 -3.01 -9.94
CA MET A 1 -17.48 -3.26 -8.65
C MET A 1 -16.02 -2.96 -8.86
N ASP A 2 -15.39 -2.17 -7.97
CA ASP A 2 -14.00 -1.72 -8.12
C ASP A 2 -13.01 -2.90 -8.20
N GLN A 3 -12.18 -2.92 -9.25
CA GLN A 3 -11.21 -3.97 -9.50
C GLN A 3 -10.12 -4.04 -8.41
N ARG A 4 -9.78 -2.90 -7.80
CA ARG A 4 -8.83 -2.82 -6.68
C ARG A 4 -9.37 -3.54 -5.46
N PHE A 5 -10.67 -3.36 -5.16
CA PHE A 5 -11.35 -4.08 -4.09
C PHE A 5 -11.29 -5.60 -4.33
N LEU A 6 -11.66 -6.05 -5.53
CA LEU A 6 -11.61 -7.47 -5.87
C LEU A 6 -10.19 -8.04 -5.71
N ARG A 7 -9.17 -7.33 -6.21
CA ARG A 7 -7.78 -7.75 -6.06
C ARG A 7 -7.32 -7.78 -4.60
N ALA A 8 -7.80 -6.84 -3.76
CA ALA A 8 -7.45 -6.81 -2.34
C ALA A 8 -7.94 -8.06 -1.60
N PHE A 9 -9.16 -8.54 -1.93
CA PHE A 9 -9.81 -9.60 -1.16
C PHE A 9 -9.73 -10.99 -1.81
N LEU A 10 -9.66 -11.08 -3.15
CA LEU A 10 -9.77 -12.36 -3.85
C LEU A 10 -8.46 -12.97 -4.33
N THR A 11 -7.35 -12.26 -4.28
CA THR A 11 -6.09 -12.73 -4.85
C THR A 11 -4.95 -12.72 -3.83
N PRO A 12 -4.88 -13.69 -2.92
CA PRO A 12 -3.67 -13.88 -2.12
C PRO A 12 -2.55 -14.36 -3.05
N ARG A 13 -1.45 -13.60 -3.18
CA ARG A 13 -0.25 -14.04 -3.90
C ARG A 13 0.77 -14.56 -2.89
N ALA A 14 1.14 -15.81 -3.05
CA ALA A 14 2.36 -16.31 -2.43
C ALA A 14 3.56 -15.61 -3.08
N THR A 15 4.23 -14.76 -2.33
CA THR A 15 5.42 -14.03 -2.82
C THR A 15 6.66 -14.63 -2.18
N ARG A 16 7.72 -14.79 -2.97
CA ARG A 16 9.02 -15.25 -2.50
C ARG A 16 10.09 -14.22 -2.80
N LEU A 17 10.80 -13.78 -1.80
CA LEU A 17 11.87 -12.79 -1.92
C LEU A 17 13.11 -13.22 -1.12
N ALA A 18 14.28 -13.08 -1.69
CA ALA A 18 15.56 -13.45 -1.04
C ALA A 18 15.50 -14.86 -0.40
N GLY A 19 14.82 -15.81 -1.08
CA GLY A 19 14.66 -17.19 -0.60
C GLY A 19 13.67 -17.37 0.54
N TYR A 20 12.98 -16.34 1.00
CA TYR A 20 11.94 -16.38 2.01
C TYR A 20 10.56 -16.39 1.34
N ASP A 21 9.66 -17.22 1.83
CA ASP A 21 8.24 -17.18 1.49
C ASP A 21 7.61 -16.13 2.41
N LEU A 22 6.98 -15.11 1.83
CA LEU A 22 6.46 -13.96 2.56
C LEU A 22 5.01 -14.19 2.95
N PHE A 23 4.66 -13.81 4.18
CA PHE A 23 3.26 -13.64 4.57
C PHE A 23 2.66 -12.41 3.88
N PRO A 24 1.34 -12.32 3.75
CA PRO A 24 0.71 -11.12 3.19
C PRO A 24 1.20 -9.85 3.89
N TRP A 25 1.47 -8.81 3.10
CA TRP A 25 1.89 -7.53 3.63
C TRP A 25 0.80 -6.93 4.53
N CYS A 26 1.09 -6.70 5.81
CA CYS A 26 0.15 -6.25 6.81
C CYS A 26 0.66 -5.04 7.60
N LEU A 27 -0.22 -4.41 8.38
CA LEU A 27 0.12 -3.22 9.17
C LEU A 27 1.26 -3.47 10.17
N LYS A 28 1.36 -4.69 10.71
CA LYS A 28 2.48 -5.08 11.60
C LYS A 28 3.83 -4.98 10.89
N HIS A 29 3.92 -5.48 9.66
CA HIS A 29 5.16 -5.41 8.87
C HIS A 29 5.53 -3.95 8.56
N ARG A 30 4.54 -3.13 8.19
CA ARG A 30 4.74 -1.70 7.96
C ARG A 30 5.30 -1.01 9.19
N LEU A 31 4.67 -1.17 10.34
CA LEU A 31 5.10 -0.54 11.60
C LEU A 31 6.54 -0.91 11.97
N TRP A 32 6.93 -2.19 11.77
CA TRP A 32 8.30 -2.62 11.98
C TRP A 32 9.29 -1.91 11.07
N LEU A 33 8.97 -1.81 9.78
CA LEU A 33 9.87 -1.17 8.81
C LEU A 33 9.88 0.37 8.97
N GLU A 34 8.77 0.99 9.37
CA GLU A 34 8.73 2.42 9.69
C GLU A 34 9.56 2.74 10.93
N ALA A 35 9.45 1.94 11.98
CA ALA A 35 10.25 2.11 13.20
C ALA A 35 11.76 2.02 12.94
N LEU A 36 12.18 1.30 11.91
CA LEU A 36 13.57 1.12 11.49
C LEU A 36 13.99 2.06 10.35
N ASP A 37 13.13 3.01 9.97
CA ASP A 37 13.38 3.96 8.88
C ASP A 37 13.78 3.29 7.56
N HIS A 38 13.12 2.15 7.23
CA HIS A 38 13.50 1.32 6.09
C HIS A 38 13.33 2.07 4.76
N PRO A 39 14.36 2.10 3.87
CA PRO A 39 14.37 2.95 2.69
C PRO A 39 13.24 2.65 1.70
N ILE A 40 12.78 1.39 1.58
CA ILE A 40 11.74 0.99 0.63
C ILE A 40 10.41 1.73 0.85
N LEU A 41 10.07 2.03 2.11
CA LEU A 41 8.83 2.76 2.44
C LEU A 41 8.90 4.23 2.06
N LYS A 42 10.10 4.76 1.83
CA LYS A 42 10.35 6.16 1.48
C LYS A 42 10.77 6.35 0.02
N GLY A 43 10.68 5.29 -0.80
CA GLY A 43 11.13 5.34 -2.19
C GLY A 43 12.64 5.64 -2.34
N ARG A 44 13.43 5.39 -1.29
CA ARG A 44 14.89 5.56 -1.34
C ARG A 44 15.56 4.30 -1.90
N PRO A 45 16.74 4.42 -2.51
CA PRO A 45 17.51 3.26 -2.97
C PRO A 45 17.75 2.26 -1.84
N CYS A 46 17.48 0.98 -2.11
CA CYS A 46 17.69 -0.12 -1.17
C CYS A 46 18.98 -0.88 -1.48
N THR A 47 19.71 -1.23 -0.45
CA THR A 47 20.82 -2.16 -0.55
C THR A 47 20.34 -3.62 -0.55
N PRO A 48 21.17 -4.59 -1.04
CA PRO A 48 20.85 -6.01 -0.94
C PRO A 48 20.56 -6.49 0.49
N ALA A 49 21.26 -5.96 1.49
CA ALA A 49 21.08 -6.33 2.88
C ALA A 49 19.71 -5.85 3.42
N GLU A 50 19.30 -4.64 3.04
CA GLU A 50 17.98 -4.10 3.41
C GLU A 50 16.84 -4.90 2.78
N LEU A 51 16.98 -5.37 1.53
CA LEU A 51 15.99 -6.23 0.91
C LEU A 51 15.88 -7.61 1.57
N VAL A 52 17.00 -8.20 1.98
CA VAL A 52 17.01 -9.45 2.78
C VAL A 52 16.33 -9.19 4.13
N PHE A 53 16.58 -8.04 4.75
CA PHE A 53 15.94 -7.63 5.98
C PHE A 53 14.42 -7.47 5.81
N PHE A 54 13.98 -6.76 4.78
CA PHE A 54 12.56 -6.65 4.40
C PHE A 54 11.90 -8.04 4.26
N ALA A 55 12.55 -8.95 3.51
CA ALA A 55 12.03 -10.30 3.32
C ALA A 55 11.92 -11.08 4.64
N LYS A 56 12.85 -10.90 5.58
CA LYS A 56 12.78 -11.52 6.91
C LYS A 56 11.65 -10.98 7.76
N VAL A 57 11.42 -9.66 7.74
CA VAL A 57 10.29 -9.04 8.43
C VAL A 57 8.98 -9.62 7.91
N CYS A 58 8.79 -9.62 6.59
CA CYS A 58 7.57 -10.12 5.95
C CYS A 58 7.40 -11.65 6.07
N ALA A 59 8.48 -12.40 6.28
CA ALA A 59 8.44 -13.84 6.55
C ALA A 59 8.38 -14.16 8.05
N GLU A 60 8.26 -13.17 8.93
CA GLU A 60 8.24 -13.28 10.40
C GLU A 60 9.43 -14.08 10.96
N LYS A 61 10.60 -13.90 10.35
CA LYS A 61 11.83 -14.54 10.82
C LYS A 61 12.60 -13.61 11.77
N PRO A 62 13.36 -14.19 12.71
CA PRO A 62 14.18 -13.39 13.62
C PRO A 62 15.13 -12.46 12.87
N VAL A 63 14.99 -11.16 13.06
CA VAL A 63 15.77 -10.13 12.36
C VAL A 63 17.10 -9.83 13.05
N GLY A 64 17.24 -10.14 14.33
CA GLY A 64 18.43 -9.84 15.13
C GLY A 64 19.67 -10.73 14.84
N LYS A 65 19.53 -11.79 14.04
CA LYS A 65 20.64 -12.69 13.70
C LYS A 65 20.80 -12.79 12.19
N VAL A 66 22.01 -12.48 11.71
CA VAL A 66 22.39 -12.68 10.30
C VAL A 66 22.83 -14.13 10.11
N THR A 67 22.11 -14.88 9.30
CA THR A 67 22.42 -16.28 8.99
C THR A 67 23.31 -16.39 7.77
N PHE A 68 23.91 -17.58 7.55
CA PHE A 68 24.64 -17.86 6.30
C PHE A 68 23.76 -17.69 5.06
N ARG A 69 22.48 -18.08 5.15
CA ARG A 69 21.49 -17.91 4.11
C ARG A 69 21.30 -16.41 3.77
N ASP A 70 21.21 -15.53 4.77
CA ASP A 70 21.08 -14.08 4.56
C ASP A 70 22.30 -13.54 3.79
N ARG A 71 23.51 -13.92 4.20
CA ARG A 71 24.77 -13.50 3.51
C ARG A 71 24.80 -13.96 2.07
N TRP A 72 24.40 -15.20 1.82
CA TRP A 72 24.35 -15.76 0.45
C TRP A 72 23.35 -15.00 -0.43
N HIS A 73 22.14 -14.72 0.07
CA HIS A 73 21.14 -13.93 -0.67
C HIS A 73 21.58 -12.49 -0.87
N THR A 74 22.21 -11.87 0.13
CA THR A 74 22.79 -10.53 0.00
C THR A 74 23.84 -10.49 -1.11
N ALA A 75 24.75 -11.46 -1.15
CA ALA A 75 25.76 -11.54 -2.19
C ALA A 75 25.16 -11.78 -3.58
N ARG A 76 24.12 -12.62 -3.69
CA ARG A 76 23.40 -12.85 -4.94
C ARG A 76 22.70 -11.58 -5.46
N LEU A 77 22.07 -10.83 -4.57
CA LEU A 77 21.39 -9.58 -4.90
C LEU A 77 22.35 -8.40 -5.17
N ALA A 78 23.67 -8.58 -4.98
CA ALA A 78 24.64 -7.53 -5.31
C ALA A 78 24.74 -7.24 -6.82
N ARG A 79 24.19 -8.11 -7.69
CA ARG A 79 24.07 -7.85 -9.13
C ARG A 79 22.92 -6.87 -9.38
N PRO A 80 23.16 -5.75 -10.12
CA PRO A 80 22.15 -4.71 -10.31
C PRO A 80 20.79 -5.22 -10.86
N ARG A 81 20.84 -6.18 -11.80
CA ARG A 81 19.64 -6.78 -12.37
C ARG A 81 18.82 -7.54 -11.33
N ASP A 82 19.49 -8.34 -10.49
CA ASP A 82 18.84 -9.14 -9.46
C ASP A 82 18.28 -8.23 -8.35
N LEU A 83 19.00 -7.14 -8.05
CA LEU A 83 18.57 -6.13 -7.08
C LEU A 83 17.30 -5.41 -7.52
N ASN A 84 17.27 -4.90 -8.75
CA ASN A 84 16.09 -4.20 -9.28
C ASN A 84 14.88 -5.12 -9.33
N SER A 85 15.02 -6.35 -9.83
CA SER A 85 13.94 -7.34 -9.84
C SER A 85 13.45 -7.68 -8.42
N ALA A 86 14.33 -7.68 -7.43
CA ALA A 86 13.95 -7.92 -6.05
C ALA A 86 13.24 -6.71 -5.43
N ILE A 87 13.62 -5.48 -5.80
CA ILE A 87 12.91 -4.25 -5.40
C ILE A 87 11.49 -4.26 -5.99
N ASP A 88 11.35 -4.54 -7.29
CA ASP A 88 10.05 -4.63 -7.95
C ASP A 88 9.15 -5.67 -7.25
N THR A 89 9.71 -6.85 -6.95
CA THR A 89 8.99 -7.90 -6.21
C THR A 89 8.55 -7.43 -4.83
N ALA A 90 9.37 -6.65 -4.11
CA ALA A 90 9.01 -6.11 -2.81
C ALA A 90 7.91 -5.05 -2.91
N ILE A 91 7.96 -4.18 -3.92
CA ILE A 91 6.93 -3.18 -4.21
C ILE A 91 5.61 -3.86 -4.56
N ASP A 92 5.63 -4.84 -5.46
CA ASP A 92 4.45 -5.62 -5.83
C ASP A 92 3.84 -6.36 -4.62
N HIS A 93 4.70 -6.82 -3.70
CA HIS A 93 4.25 -7.49 -2.48
C HIS A 93 3.47 -6.54 -1.56
N MET A 94 3.85 -5.27 -1.48
CA MET A 94 3.13 -4.27 -0.68
C MET A 94 1.74 -3.93 -1.24
N ARG A 95 1.46 -4.28 -2.50
CA ARG A 95 0.14 -4.18 -3.15
C ARG A 95 -0.51 -2.80 -3.04
N VAL A 96 0.29 -1.77 -3.19
CA VAL A 96 -0.19 -0.37 -3.13
C VAL A 96 -1.23 -0.08 -4.22
N ASP A 97 -1.15 -0.79 -5.36
CA ASP A 97 -2.11 -0.74 -6.47
C ASP A 97 -3.53 -1.20 -6.10
N CYS A 98 -3.69 -1.91 -4.98
CA CYS A 98 -4.98 -2.36 -4.48
C CYS A 98 -5.60 -1.42 -3.44
N TRP A 99 -4.96 -0.29 -3.14
CA TRP A 99 -5.51 0.67 -2.18
C TRP A 99 -6.72 1.41 -2.75
N PRO A 100 -7.73 1.72 -1.90
CA PRO A 100 -8.81 2.60 -2.32
C PRO A 100 -8.26 3.98 -2.67
N LYS A 101 -8.84 4.60 -3.67
CA LYS A 101 -8.63 6.01 -3.96
C LYS A 101 -9.89 6.80 -3.59
N PHE A 102 -9.69 8.06 -3.28
CA PHE A 102 -10.77 8.94 -2.83
C PHE A 102 -10.79 10.20 -3.68
N TRP A 103 -12.00 10.75 -3.87
CA TRP A 103 -12.14 12.08 -4.44
C TRP A 103 -11.47 13.12 -3.55
N GLU A 104 -10.61 13.95 -4.13
CA GLU A 104 -10.09 15.12 -3.43
C GLU A 104 -11.22 16.12 -3.21
N ARG A 105 -11.63 16.27 -1.96
CA ARG A 105 -12.54 17.36 -1.62
C ARG A 105 -11.75 18.65 -1.54
N LYS A 106 -12.22 19.69 -2.28
CA LYS A 106 -11.80 21.05 -2.01
C LYS A 106 -12.17 21.34 -0.55
N GLU A 107 -11.17 21.62 0.28
CA GLU A 107 -11.42 22.05 1.66
C GLU A 107 -12.42 23.20 1.63
N LYS A 108 -13.63 22.97 2.15
CA LYS A 108 -14.50 24.08 2.50
C LYS A 108 -13.82 24.77 3.68
N ASP A 109 -13.47 26.04 3.47
CA ASP A 109 -12.85 26.88 4.51
C ASP A 109 -13.54 26.65 5.87
N GLY A 110 -12.82 26.05 6.81
CA GLY A 110 -13.23 25.89 8.20
C GLY A 110 -13.85 24.57 8.64
N ALA A 111 -14.19 23.63 7.75
CA ALA A 111 -14.82 22.34 8.12
C ALA A 111 -13.90 21.12 8.03
N GLY A 112 -12.66 21.29 7.63
CA GLY A 112 -11.66 20.23 7.59
C GLY A 112 -11.47 19.64 8.97
N GLY A 113 -11.89 18.39 9.16
CA GLY A 113 -11.58 17.63 10.36
C GLY A 113 -10.06 17.72 10.55
N ARG A 114 -9.61 18.49 11.54
CA ARG A 114 -8.20 18.68 11.83
C ARG A 114 -7.58 17.31 11.98
N ASN A 115 -6.81 16.91 10.97
CA ASN A 115 -5.89 15.77 11.13
C ASN A 115 -4.89 16.23 12.21
N ARG A 116 -5.17 15.85 13.46
CA ARG A 116 -4.45 16.30 14.66
C ARG A 116 -3.04 15.69 14.74
N GLY A 117 -2.41 15.41 13.59
CA GLY A 117 -1.11 14.75 13.53
C GLY A 117 -1.16 13.26 13.90
N MET A 118 -2.35 12.66 13.93
CA MET A 118 -2.48 11.22 14.16
C MET A 118 -1.86 10.45 12.98
N PRO A 119 -0.93 9.52 13.23
CA PRO A 119 -0.41 8.66 12.19
C PRO A 119 -1.56 7.91 11.50
N TRP A 120 -1.54 7.85 10.16
CA TRP A 120 -2.62 7.22 9.38
C TRP A 120 -2.86 5.75 9.75
N VAL A 121 -1.79 5.00 10.07
CA VAL A 121 -1.89 3.61 10.55
C VAL A 121 -2.72 3.52 11.84
N LEU A 122 -2.51 4.46 12.77
CA LEU A 122 -3.28 4.49 14.02
C LEU A 122 -4.75 4.79 13.75
N SER A 123 -5.07 5.67 12.79
CA SER A 123 -6.45 5.94 12.38
C SER A 123 -7.13 4.67 11.86
N ILE A 124 -6.43 3.89 11.00
CA ILE A 124 -6.95 2.60 10.50
C ILE A 124 -7.19 1.63 11.65
N LEU A 125 -6.22 1.45 12.55
CA LEU A 125 -6.36 0.56 13.70
C LEU A 125 -7.55 0.96 14.58
N CYS A 126 -7.71 2.25 14.88
CA CYS A 126 -8.85 2.74 15.67
C CYS A 126 -10.20 2.44 15.00
N ASN A 127 -10.30 2.59 13.67
CA ASN A 127 -11.53 2.29 12.95
C ASN A 127 -11.84 0.79 12.94
N LEU A 128 -10.82 -0.05 12.74
CA LEU A 128 -10.99 -1.50 12.76
C LEU A 128 -11.39 -2.01 14.15
N ILE A 129 -10.78 -1.47 15.22
CA ILE A 129 -11.15 -1.83 16.61
C ILE A 129 -12.60 -1.40 16.91
N LYS A 130 -13.00 -0.20 16.46
CA LYS A 130 -14.40 0.25 16.58
C LYS A 130 -15.36 -0.65 15.81
N ALA A 131 -14.94 -1.22 14.69
CA ALA A 131 -15.70 -2.17 13.89
C ALA A 131 -15.72 -3.60 14.50
N GLY A 132 -15.07 -3.83 15.64
CA GLY A 132 -15.10 -5.09 16.38
C GLY A 132 -13.90 -6.01 16.18
N HIS A 133 -12.87 -5.58 15.43
CA HIS A 133 -11.63 -6.35 15.33
C HIS A 133 -10.81 -6.23 16.62
N THR A 134 -10.10 -7.30 16.98
CA THR A 134 -9.06 -7.20 18.02
C THR A 134 -7.85 -6.44 17.46
N LEU A 135 -6.99 -5.91 18.35
CA LEU A 135 -5.76 -5.26 17.92
C LEU A 135 -4.84 -6.22 17.13
N ASP A 136 -4.77 -7.48 17.57
CA ASP A 136 -3.94 -8.49 16.90
C ASP A 136 -4.48 -8.82 15.51
N ASP A 137 -5.79 -9.02 15.37
CA ASP A 137 -6.42 -9.22 14.06
C ASP A 137 -6.16 -8.05 13.13
N ALA A 138 -6.38 -6.81 13.62
CA ALA A 138 -6.18 -5.60 12.83
C ALA A 138 -4.72 -5.43 12.35
N LEU A 139 -3.75 -5.79 13.18
CA LEU A 139 -2.31 -5.73 12.84
C LEU A 139 -1.92 -6.80 11.81
N ASN A 140 -2.58 -7.96 11.82
CA ASN A 140 -2.29 -9.08 10.92
C ASN A 140 -3.14 -9.07 9.64
N LEU A 141 -4.14 -8.22 9.52
CA LEU A 141 -4.87 -8.02 8.26
C LEU A 141 -3.93 -7.54 7.17
N PRO A 142 -4.05 -8.07 5.93
CA PRO A 142 -3.38 -7.48 4.78
C PRO A 142 -3.67 -5.98 4.69
N GLU A 143 -2.62 -5.16 4.51
CA GLU A 143 -2.74 -3.70 4.58
C GLU A 143 -3.81 -3.14 3.65
N CYS A 144 -3.87 -3.64 2.40
CA CYS A 144 -4.92 -3.23 1.47
C CYS A 144 -6.33 -3.53 1.99
N GLN A 145 -6.56 -4.68 2.62
CA GLN A 145 -7.85 -5.02 3.23
C GLN A 145 -8.14 -4.15 4.45
N ALA A 146 -7.13 -3.90 5.29
CA ALA A 146 -7.26 -3.04 6.46
C ALA A 146 -7.69 -1.62 6.06
N ILE A 147 -7.13 -1.07 4.98
CA ILE A 147 -7.49 0.25 4.46
C ILE A 147 -8.94 0.26 3.96
N TRP A 148 -9.35 -0.74 3.15
CA TRP A 148 -10.72 -0.84 2.64
C TRP A 148 -11.74 -0.97 3.77
N LEU A 149 -11.51 -1.85 4.74
CA LEU A 149 -12.40 -2.07 5.88
C LEU A 149 -12.48 -0.84 6.79
N SER A 150 -11.35 -0.19 7.06
CA SER A 150 -11.31 1.05 7.85
C SER A 150 -12.08 2.18 7.16
N SER A 151 -11.95 2.30 5.84
CA SER A 151 -12.67 3.31 5.05
C SER A 151 -14.18 3.04 5.07
N GLY A 152 -14.59 1.78 4.88
CA GLY A 152 -15.98 1.37 4.98
C GLY A 152 -16.58 1.66 6.36
N ALA A 153 -15.85 1.33 7.43
CA ALA A 153 -16.26 1.62 8.80
C ALA A 153 -16.40 3.14 9.06
N SER A 154 -15.50 3.94 8.49
CA SER A 154 -15.57 5.40 8.58
C SER A 154 -16.83 5.95 7.90
N ILE A 155 -17.17 5.47 6.70
CA ILE A 155 -18.39 5.86 5.97
C ILE A 155 -19.65 5.47 6.75
N GLN A 156 -19.71 4.24 7.27
CA GLN A 156 -20.83 3.78 8.10
C GLN A 156 -21.02 4.62 9.36
N ALA A 157 -19.93 5.15 9.91
CA ALA A 157 -19.96 6.06 11.05
C ALA A 157 -20.31 7.52 10.69
N GLY A 158 -20.70 7.80 9.45
CA GLY A 158 -21.04 9.12 8.95
C GLY A 158 -19.85 9.94 8.45
N GLY A 159 -18.72 9.29 8.23
CA GLY A 159 -17.57 9.93 7.60
C GLY A 159 -17.84 10.27 6.13
N GLU A 160 -17.39 11.44 5.73
CA GLU A 160 -17.62 11.94 4.36
C GLU A 160 -16.51 11.50 3.40
N LEU A 161 -16.27 10.21 3.25
CA LEU A 161 -15.33 9.66 2.27
C LEU A 161 -16.10 9.25 0.99
N ASP A 162 -15.67 9.74 -0.15
CA ASP A 162 -16.19 9.31 -1.45
C ASP A 162 -15.10 8.51 -2.18
N PHE A 163 -15.41 7.27 -2.49
CA PHE A 163 -14.50 6.42 -3.28
C PHE A 163 -14.43 6.91 -4.72
N LEU A 164 -13.22 7.00 -5.23
CA LEU A 164 -12.95 7.17 -6.65
C LEU A 164 -12.87 5.77 -7.28
N THR A 165 -13.87 5.39 -8.06
CA THR A 165 -13.92 4.08 -8.71
C THR A 165 -12.97 4.01 -9.90
N THR A 166 -12.67 2.80 -10.40
CA THR A 166 -11.88 2.62 -11.62
C THR A 166 -12.55 3.27 -12.83
N GLU A 167 -13.88 3.21 -12.90
CA GLU A 167 -14.70 3.83 -13.96
C GLU A 167 -14.59 5.36 -13.92
N ASP A 168 -14.59 5.96 -12.71
CA ASP A 168 -14.40 7.40 -12.51
C ASP A 168 -13.01 7.85 -12.95
N GLU A 169 -11.97 7.04 -12.67
CA GLU A 169 -10.59 7.34 -13.09
C GLU A 169 -10.44 7.33 -14.62
N GLU A 170 -11.00 6.32 -15.28
CA GLU A 170 -11.01 6.25 -16.75
C GLU A 170 -11.71 7.47 -17.36
N LEU A 171 -12.83 7.89 -16.78
CA LEU A 171 -13.54 9.09 -17.21
C LEU A 171 -12.71 10.37 -17.00
N LEU A 172 -12.03 10.49 -15.86
CA LEU A 172 -11.15 11.64 -15.58
C LEU A 172 -9.97 11.69 -16.55
N ASP A 173 -9.37 10.55 -16.85
CA ASP A 173 -8.25 10.45 -17.80
C ASP A 173 -8.71 10.83 -19.21
N GLU A 174 -9.90 10.41 -19.63
CA GLU A 174 -10.49 10.76 -20.90
C GLU A 174 -10.77 12.27 -20.99
N LEU A 175 -11.36 12.86 -19.95
CA LEU A 175 -11.60 14.30 -19.86
C LEU A 175 -10.31 15.11 -19.90
N GLN A 176 -9.24 14.63 -19.28
CA GLN A 176 -7.92 15.27 -19.33
C GLN A 176 -7.32 15.20 -20.73
N ARG A 177 -7.44 14.08 -21.44
CA ARG A 177 -6.99 13.93 -22.83
C ARG A 177 -7.73 14.87 -23.78
N VAL A 178 -9.07 14.94 -23.65
CA VAL A 178 -9.90 15.86 -24.46
C VAL A 178 -9.53 17.34 -24.20
N LYS A 179 -9.17 17.70 -22.96
CA LYS A 179 -8.71 19.06 -22.64
C LYS A 179 -7.29 19.35 -23.15
N ALA A 180 -6.43 18.36 -23.20
CA ALA A 180 -5.06 18.51 -23.72
C ALA A 180 -5.02 18.60 -25.26
N ASP A 181 -5.94 17.91 -25.93
CA ASP A 181 -6.11 17.91 -27.39
C ASP A 181 -7.52 18.40 -27.78
N PRO A 182 -7.79 19.71 -27.72
CA PRO A 182 -9.09 20.23 -28.15
C PRO A 182 -9.30 19.93 -29.64
N PRO A 183 -10.48 19.43 -30.04
CA PRO A 183 -10.76 19.08 -31.41
C PRO A 183 -10.51 20.29 -32.33
N THR A 184 -9.58 20.13 -33.24
CA THR A 184 -9.09 21.18 -34.14
C THR A 184 -10.09 21.63 -35.23
N ASN A 185 -11.29 21.04 -35.22
CA ASN A 185 -12.34 21.42 -36.18
C ASN A 185 -13.63 21.86 -35.45
N PRO A 186 -14.06 23.12 -35.57
CA PRO A 186 -15.42 23.49 -35.26
C PRO A 186 -16.37 22.77 -36.24
N PRO A 187 -17.59 22.34 -35.83
CA PRO A 187 -18.55 21.76 -36.73
C PRO A 187 -18.88 22.76 -37.86
N PRO A 188 -19.04 22.29 -39.11
CA PRO A 188 -19.46 23.17 -40.21
C PRO A 188 -20.80 23.81 -39.90
N ALA A 189 -20.86 25.15 -40.16
CA ALA A 189 -22.06 25.96 -39.93
C ALA A 189 -23.21 25.60 -40.91
#